data_b7ff64469ae86f0794d4e7485365ff38
#
_entry.id   b7ff64469ae86f0794d4e7485365ff38
#
_cell.length_a   1.000
_cell.length_b   1.000
_cell.length_c   1.000
_cell.angle_alpha   90.00
_cell.angle_beta   90.00
_cell.angle_gamma   90.00
#
_symmetry.space_group_name_H-M   'P 1'
#
loop_
_entity.id
_entity.type
_entity.pdbx_description
1 polymer ?
#
loop_
_entity_poly.entity_id
_entity_poly.type
_entity_poly.pdbx_seq_one_letter_code
_entity_poly.pdbx_strand_id
1 'polypeptide(L)'
;MSHVDWVADRLAALPDAVPFTDGAMVPICGVPHRIRHMPTARGGAWLFEHELHVTGAPEFLRRRVLDFLRAEARRRLTALVAVKAALGGVTPKRIVVKDTSSRWGSCASDKTLAFSWRLVMAPDFVQDYVAAHEVAHIGHMHHGPLFWAQVDRLTPHTKAAIAWLKRDGARLQRMG
;
A
#
# COMPACT_ATOMS: atom_id res chain seq x y z
N MET A 1 -6.34 20.67 -28.29
CA MET A 1 -5.72 20.51 -26.95
C MET A 1 -4.28 20.06 -27.14
N SER A 2 -3.31 20.85 -26.68
CA SER A 2 -1.90 20.47 -26.79
C SER A 2 -1.56 19.39 -25.77
N HIS A 3 -0.47 18.66 -25.98
CA HIS A 3 0.01 17.65 -25.00
C HIS A 3 0.33 18.31 -23.66
N VAL A 4 0.72 19.57 -23.67
CA VAL A 4 1.01 20.39 -22.47
C VAL A 4 -0.26 20.68 -21.68
N ASP A 5 -1.36 21.04 -22.37
CA ASP A 5 -2.66 21.32 -21.72
C ASP A 5 -3.21 20.05 -21.06
N TRP A 6 -3.11 18.89 -21.72
CA TRP A 6 -3.52 17.60 -21.16
C TRP A 6 -2.71 17.21 -19.92
N VAL A 7 -1.39 17.46 -19.92
CA VAL A 7 -0.52 17.20 -18.76
C VAL A 7 -0.87 18.16 -17.62
N ALA A 8 -1.12 19.44 -17.90
CA ALA A 8 -1.50 20.43 -16.91
C ALA A 8 -2.84 20.09 -16.24
N ASP A 9 -3.86 19.74 -17.04
CA ASP A 9 -5.17 19.32 -16.53
C ASP A 9 -5.07 18.04 -15.66
N ARG A 10 -4.23 17.08 -16.05
CA ARG A 10 -4.03 15.86 -15.29
C ARG A 10 -3.26 16.09 -13.99
N LEU A 11 -2.32 17.04 -13.97
CA LEU A 11 -1.61 17.46 -12.76
C LEU A 11 -2.53 18.25 -11.82
N ALA A 12 -3.39 19.13 -12.35
CA ALA A 12 -4.37 19.88 -11.58
C ALA A 12 -5.47 18.98 -10.97
N ALA A 13 -5.77 17.84 -11.60
CA ALA A 13 -6.73 16.86 -11.10
C ALA A 13 -6.13 15.90 -10.02
N LEU A 14 -4.82 15.97 -9.75
CA LEU A 14 -4.22 15.17 -8.70
C LEU A 14 -4.49 15.77 -7.32
N PRO A 15 -4.86 14.97 -6.32
CA PRO A 15 -4.99 15.45 -4.94
C PRO A 15 -3.70 16.11 -4.45
N ASP A 16 -3.83 17.11 -3.58
CA ASP A 16 -2.68 17.74 -2.94
C ASP A 16 -1.80 16.72 -2.22
N ALA A 17 -0.49 16.96 -2.23
CA ALA A 17 0.45 16.13 -1.47
C ALA A 17 0.21 16.34 0.02
N VAL A 18 0.06 15.26 0.78
CA VAL A 18 -0.11 15.30 2.23
C VAL A 18 1.24 14.99 2.89
N PRO A 19 1.94 16.00 3.44
CA PRO A 19 3.21 15.79 4.12
C PRO A 19 3.00 15.09 5.46
N PHE A 20 3.97 14.30 5.89
CA PHE A 20 3.98 13.68 7.21
C PHE A 20 4.57 14.66 8.25
N THR A 21 3.70 15.50 8.81
CA THR A 21 4.01 16.49 9.85
C THR A 21 3.20 16.20 11.11
N ASP A 22 3.58 16.82 12.22
CA ASP A 22 2.80 16.73 13.47
C ASP A 22 1.37 17.22 13.25
N GLY A 23 0.40 16.50 13.76
CA GLY A 23 -1.04 16.76 13.58
C GLY A 23 -1.62 16.31 12.24
N ALA A 24 -0.81 15.95 11.23
CA ALA A 24 -1.31 15.45 9.95
C ALA A 24 -2.01 14.09 10.12
N MET A 25 -3.01 13.84 9.27
CA MET A 25 -3.74 12.56 9.27
C MET A 25 -3.13 11.59 8.26
N VAL A 26 -2.81 10.38 8.71
CA VAL A 26 -2.35 9.27 7.87
C VAL A 26 -3.30 8.09 8.05
N PRO A 27 -3.89 7.55 6.98
CA PRO A 27 -4.67 6.32 7.11
C PRO A 27 -3.72 5.12 7.28
N ILE A 28 -4.11 4.18 8.15
CA ILE A 28 -3.46 2.87 8.29
C ILE A 28 -4.58 1.85 8.27
N CYS A 29 -4.52 0.92 7.33
CA CYS A 29 -5.60 -0.03 7.05
C CYS A 29 -6.96 0.64 6.79
N GLY A 30 -6.95 1.81 6.15
CA GLY A 30 -8.16 2.60 5.88
C GLY A 30 -8.66 3.43 7.07
N VAL A 31 -8.09 3.24 8.27
CA VAL A 31 -8.46 3.99 9.47
C VAL A 31 -7.56 5.21 9.62
N PRO A 32 -8.12 6.44 9.74
CA PRO A 32 -7.32 7.64 9.92
C PRO A 32 -6.65 7.69 11.30
N HIS A 33 -5.35 7.97 11.32
CA HIS A 33 -4.55 8.18 12.53
C HIS A 33 -3.89 9.56 12.47
N ARG A 34 -3.88 10.26 13.61
CA ARG A 34 -3.18 11.54 13.74
C ARG A 34 -1.71 11.27 14.04
N ILE A 35 -0.80 11.87 13.30
CA ILE A 35 0.63 11.87 13.65
C ILE A 35 0.81 12.74 14.89
N ARG A 36 1.40 12.16 15.94
CA ARG A 36 1.68 12.81 17.22
C ARG A 36 3.19 12.83 17.46
N HIS A 37 3.81 13.99 17.31
CA HIS A 37 5.22 14.15 17.59
C HIS A 37 5.49 14.26 19.09
N MET A 38 6.38 13.42 19.59
CA MET A 38 6.76 13.33 21.01
C MET A 38 8.29 13.41 21.16
N PRO A 39 8.88 14.63 21.06
CA PRO A 39 10.34 14.80 20.94
C PRO A 39 11.14 14.26 22.12
N THR A 40 10.55 14.30 23.31
CA THR A 40 11.21 13.86 24.57
C THR A 40 10.98 12.39 24.91
N ALA A 41 10.05 11.72 24.24
CA ALA A 41 9.75 10.31 24.47
C ALA A 41 10.81 9.40 23.79
N ARG A 42 10.86 8.14 24.22
CA ARG A 42 11.72 7.09 23.64
C ARG A 42 10.84 6.00 23.03
N GLY A 43 11.36 5.25 22.04
CA GLY A 43 10.66 4.08 21.51
C GLY A 43 10.41 4.08 19.99
N GLY A 44 10.84 5.11 19.25
CA GLY A 44 10.68 5.15 17.79
C GLY A 44 9.30 5.63 17.35
N ALA A 45 8.50 4.76 16.74
CA ALA A 45 7.12 5.05 16.34
C ALA A 45 6.20 3.86 16.65
N TRP A 46 4.97 4.15 17.14
CA TRP A 46 3.97 3.14 17.48
C TRP A 46 2.54 3.69 17.36
N LEU A 47 1.57 2.80 17.20
CA LEU A 47 0.15 3.14 17.25
C LEU A 47 -0.37 3.05 18.68
N PHE A 48 -1.12 4.07 19.06
CA PHE A 48 -1.90 4.07 20.31
C PHE A 48 -3.23 4.75 20.03
N GLU A 49 -4.32 4.06 20.26
CA GLU A 49 -5.67 4.50 19.88
C GLU A 49 -5.71 4.91 18.39
N HIS A 50 -6.09 6.14 18.08
CA HIS A 50 -6.13 6.69 16.72
C HIS A 50 -4.97 7.65 16.45
N GLU A 51 -3.83 7.44 17.10
CA GLU A 51 -2.62 8.24 16.91
C GLU A 51 -1.43 7.38 16.51
N LEU A 52 -0.61 7.92 15.61
CA LEU A 52 0.74 7.42 15.31
C LEU A 52 1.73 8.28 16.10
N HIS A 53 2.17 7.78 17.24
CA HIS A 53 3.16 8.43 18.09
C HIS A 53 4.55 8.29 17.47
N VAL A 54 5.29 9.39 17.38
CA VAL A 54 6.63 9.41 16.75
C VAL A 54 7.58 10.23 17.60
N THR A 55 8.68 9.61 18.03
CA THR A 55 9.68 10.25 18.91
C THR A 55 10.83 10.88 18.16
N GLY A 56 11.69 11.61 18.85
CA GLY A 56 12.97 12.16 18.37
C GLY A 56 12.85 13.57 17.82
N ALA A 57 13.97 14.09 17.29
CA ALA A 57 14.03 15.47 16.83
C ALA A 57 13.11 15.70 15.59
N PRO A 58 12.56 16.92 15.43
CA PRO A 58 11.56 17.22 14.39
C PRO A 58 12.00 16.89 12.97
N GLU A 59 13.27 17.10 12.65
CA GLU A 59 13.85 16.79 11.32
C GLU A 59 13.77 15.31 10.96
N PHE A 60 13.61 14.40 11.92
CA PHE A 60 13.48 12.96 11.70
C PHE A 60 12.03 12.48 11.64
N LEU A 61 11.05 13.34 11.92
CA LEU A 61 9.64 12.96 12.00
C LEU A 61 9.17 12.26 10.73
N ARG A 62 9.31 12.90 9.57
CA ARG A 62 8.90 12.33 8.28
C ARG A 62 9.55 10.98 8.02
N ARG A 63 10.86 10.86 8.23
CA ARG A 63 11.59 9.60 8.03
C ARG A 63 11.05 8.49 8.92
N ARG A 64 10.81 8.78 10.21
CA ARG A 64 10.31 7.79 11.18
C ARG A 64 8.89 7.33 10.87
N VAL A 65 8.01 8.23 10.40
CA VAL A 65 6.69 7.85 9.89
C VAL A 65 6.82 6.90 8.69
N LEU A 66 7.68 7.22 7.72
CA LEU A 66 7.93 6.37 6.57
C LEU A 66 8.49 4.99 6.96
N ASP A 67 9.45 4.95 7.87
CA ASP A 67 10.05 3.71 8.35
C ASP A 67 9.01 2.82 9.04
N PHE A 68 8.13 3.43 9.87
CA PHE A 68 7.01 2.73 10.50
C PHE A 68 6.04 2.15 9.45
N LEU A 69 5.59 2.96 8.49
CA LEU A 69 4.65 2.52 7.46
C LEU A 69 5.24 1.42 6.57
N ARG A 70 6.53 1.50 6.23
CA ARG A 70 7.24 0.46 5.47
C ARG A 70 7.36 -0.85 6.25
N ALA A 71 7.67 -0.78 7.54
CA ALA A 71 7.75 -1.94 8.41
C ALA A 71 6.38 -2.62 8.55
N GLU A 72 5.34 -1.83 8.78
CA GLU A 72 3.96 -2.34 8.90
C GLU A 72 3.44 -2.92 7.57
N ALA A 73 3.73 -2.25 6.44
CA ALA A 73 3.42 -2.79 5.10
C ALA A 73 4.10 -4.15 4.88
N ARG A 74 5.38 -4.27 5.22
CA ARG A 74 6.12 -5.54 5.10
C ARG A 74 5.48 -6.62 5.96
N ARG A 75 5.20 -6.34 7.23
CA ARG A 75 4.59 -7.30 8.17
C ARG A 75 3.25 -7.81 7.65
N ARG A 76 2.35 -6.90 7.27
CA ARG A 76 0.99 -7.24 6.82
C ARG A 76 0.97 -7.98 5.49
N LEU A 77 1.68 -7.44 4.49
CA LEU A 77 1.71 -8.04 3.15
C LEU A 77 2.38 -9.41 3.15
N THR A 78 3.40 -9.62 3.99
CA THR A 78 3.99 -10.96 4.15
C THR A 78 2.98 -11.95 4.70
N ALA A 79 2.20 -11.57 5.71
CA ALA A 79 1.14 -12.43 6.27
C ALA A 79 0.03 -12.71 5.25
N LEU A 80 -0.46 -11.71 4.54
CA LEU A 80 -1.48 -11.87 3.49
C LEU A 80 -0.99 -12.78 2.37
N VAL A 81 0.22 -12.56 1.86
CA VAL A 81 0.82 -13.39 0.81
C VAL A 81 0.98 -14.84 1.27
N ALA A 82 1.39 -15.09 2.51
CA ALA A 82 1.52 -16.46 3.04
C ALA A 82 0.18 -17.20 3.00
N VAL A 83 -0.91 -16.55 3.43
CA VAL A 83 -2.26 -17.13 3.36
C VAL A 83 -2.69 -17.39 1.92
N LYS A 84 -2.54 -16.39 1.02
CA LYS A 84 -2.95 -16.53 -0.38
C LYS A 84 -2.12 -17.57 -1.14
N ALA A 85 -0.81 -17.64 -0.87
CA ALA A 85 0.08 -18.62 -1.47
C ALA A 85 -0.27 -20.05 -1.06
N ALA A 86 -0.59 -20.27 0.23
CA ALA A 86 -1.06 -21.56 0.73
C ALA A 86 -2.39 -21.97 0.05
N LEU A 87 -3.38 -21.06 -0.03
CA LEU A 87 -4.66 -21.30 -0.71
C LEU A 87 -4.48 -21.54 -2.22
N GLY A 88 -3.51 -20.87 -2.82
CA GLY A 88 -3.20 -20.97 -4.25
C GLY A 88 -2.34 -22.18 -4.63
N GLY A 89 -1.73 -22.86 -3.64
CA GLY A 89 -0.78 -23.96 -3.88
C GLY A 89 0.49 -23.50 -4.59
N VAL A 90 0.93 -22.25 -4.35
CA VAL A 90 2.10 -21.64 -4.98
C VAL A 90 3.10 -21.14 -3.94
N THR A 91 4.37 -20.97 -4.36
CA THR A 91 5.42 -20.48 -3.46
C THR A 91 6.09 -19.26 -4.09
N PRO A 92 5.95 -18.06 -3.51
CA PRO A 92 6.71 -16.89 -3.92
C PRO A 92 8.19 -17.05 -3.56
N LYS A 93 9.09 -16.54 -4.41
CA LYS A 93 10.53 -16.56 -4.14
C LYS A 93 10.90 -15.63 -2.98
N ARG A 94 10.36 -14.43 -3.00
CA ARG A 94 10.51 -13.41 -1.94
C ARG A 94 9.45 -12.33 -2.08
N ILE A 95 9.29 -11.56 -1.00
CA ILE A 95 8.42 -10.40 -0.93
C ILE A 95 9.27 -9.17 -0.67
N VAL A 96 9.08 -8.11 -1.45
CA VAL A 96 9.76 -6.82 -1.28
C VAL A 96 8.74 -5.69 -1.21
N VAL A 97 9.02 -4.71 -0.35
CA VAL A 97 8.25 -3.48 -0.26
C VAL A 97 9.06 -2.36 -0.87
N LYS A 98 8.48 -1.65 -1.82
CA LYS A 98 9.13 -0.59 -2.62
C LYS A 98 8.38 0.73 -2.50
N ASP A 99 9.04 1.79 -2.89
CA ASP A 99 8.43 3.10 -3.12
C ASP A 99 8.08 3.22 -4.60
N THR A 100 6.86 2.83 -4.96
CA THR A 100 6.35 2.90 -6.33
C THR A 100 5.19 3.88 -6.39
N SER A 101 5.17 4.73 -7.42
CA SER A 101 4.12 5.73 -7.65
C SER A 101 3.13 5.33 -8.75
N SER A 102 3.39 4.24 -9.50
CA SER A 102 2.59 3.87 -10.68
C SER A 102 1.84 2.56 -10.56
N ARG A 103 2.17 1.73 -9.57
CA ARG A 103 1.51 0.42 -9.38
C ARG A 103 1.49 0.02 -7.91
N TRP A 104 0.49 -0.76 -7.53
CA TRP A 104 0.30 -1.24 -6.16
C TRP A 104 1.06 -2.52 -5.85
N GLY A 105 1.22 -3.37 -6.86
CA GLY A 105 1.97 -4.61 -6.79
C GLY A 105 2.58 -4.99 -8.14
N SER A 106 3.44 -6.01 -8.13
CA SER A 106 3.94 -6.69 -9.32
C SER A 106 4.51 -8.05 -8.98
N CYS A 107 4.38 -9.01 -9.90
CA CYS A 107 5.04 -10.31 -9.86
C CYS A 107 6.08 -10.39 -10.96
N ALA A 108 7.33 -10.63 -10.62
CA ALA A 108 8.39 -10.87 -11.58
C ALA A 108 8.39 -12.32 -12.07
N SER A 109 9.04 -12.59 -13.23
CA SER A 109 9.16 -13.94 -13.80
C SER A 109 9.85 -14.94 -12.86
N ASP A 110 10.70 -14.48 -11.97
CA ASP A 110 11.34 -15.29 -10.95
C ASP A 110 10.47 -15.52 -9.69
N LYS A 111 9.17 -15.16 -9.75
CA LYS A 111 8.20 -15.24 -8.63
C LYS A 111 8.50 -14.30 -7.44
N THR A 112 9.31 -13.26 -7.64
CA THR A 112 9.45 -12.18 -6.67
C THR A 112 8.22 -11.29 -6.70
N LEU A 113 7.55 -11.15 -5.56
CA LEU A 113 6.42 -10.24 -5.39
C LEU A 113 6.90 -8.90 -4.83
N ALA A 114 6.55 -7.80 -5.48
CA ALA A 114 6.85 -6.45 -5.01
C ALA A 114 5.57 -5.67 -4.76
N PHE A 115 5.52 -4.90 -3.68
CA PHE A 115 4.36 -4.09 -3.29
C PHE A 115 4.78 -2.67 -2.94
N SER A 116 3.91 -1.70 -3.23
CA SER A 116 4.04 -0.34 -2.72
C SER A 116 3.84 -0.31 -1.21
N TRP A 117 4.73 0.38 -0.48
CA TRP A 117 4.52 0.58 0.97
C TRP A 117 3.22 1.34 1.25
N ARG A 118 2.76 2.18 0.32
CA ARG A 118 1.52 2.94 0.45
C ARG A 118 0.28 2.06 0.54
N LEU A 119 0.39 0.79 0.15
CA LEU A 119 -0.72 -0.15 0.24
C LEU A 119 -1.19 -0.37 1.69
N VAL A 120 -0.31 -0.20 2.70
CA VAL A 120 -0.70 -0.29 4.11
C VAL A 120 -1.71 0.77 4.53
N MET A 121 -1.81 1.88 3.79
CA MET A 121 -2.77 2.94 4.04
C MET A 121 -4.17 2.60 3.51
N ALA A 122 -4.27 1.71 2.54
CA ALA A 122 -5.55 1.23 1.99
C ALA A 122 -6.30 0.33 2.99
N PRO A 123 -7.64 0.24 2.89
CA PRO A 123 -8.43 -0.72 3.68
C PRO A 123 -7.98 -2.16 3.52
N ASP A 124 -8.24 -2.99 4.52
CA ASP A 124 -7.82 -4.39 4.56
C ASP A 124 -8.28 -5.19 3.34
N PHE A 125 -9.52 -4.98 2.88
CA PHE A 125 -10.05 -5.69 1.70
C PHE A 125 -9.30 -5.34 0.40
N VAL A 126 -8.72 -4.13 0.31
CA VAL A 126 -7.90 -3.70 -0.82
C VAL A 126 -6.52 -4.35 -0.76
N GLN A 127 -5.90 -4.38 0.43
CA GLN A 127 -4.62 -5.07 0.65
C GLN A 127 -4.75 -6.56 0.34
N ASP A 128 -5.85 -7.18 0.80
CA ASP A 128 -6.19 -8.59 0.54
C ASP A 128 -6.29 -8.88 -0.96
N TYR A 129 -7.03 -8.04 -1.71
CA TYR A 129 -7.15 -8.16 -3.16
C TYR A 129 -5.81 -8.02 -3.88
N VAL A 130 -5.01 -7.00 -3.57
CA VAL A 130 -3.71 -6.80 -4.25
C VAL A 130 -2.77 -7.96 -3.96
N ALA A 131 -2.74 -8.48 -2.73
CA ALA A 131 -1.95 -9.67 -2.40
C ALA A 131 -2.43 -10.90 -3.19
N ALA A 132 -3.74 -11.12 -3.30
CA ALA A 132 -4.33 -12.21 -4.09
C ALA A 132 -3.99 -12.08 -5.59
N HIS A 133 -4.06 -10.86 -6.14
CA HIS A 133 -3.73 -10.56 -7.53
C HIS A 133 -2.27 -10.91 -7.87
N GLU A 134 -1.32 -10.48 -7.04
CA GLU A 134 0.10 -10.76 -7.27
C GLU A 134 0.45 -12.24 -7.04
N VAL A 135 -0.20 -12.90 -6.08
CA VAL A 135 -0.04 -14.34 -5.88
C VAL A 135 -0.60 -15.14 -7.07
N ALA A 136 -1.73 -14.72 -7.67
CA ALA A 136 -2.29 -15.37 -8.85
C ALA A 136 -1.33 -15.30 -10.06
N HIS A 137 -0.54 -14.23 -10.17
CA HIS A 137 0.49 -14.10 -11.21
C HIS A 137 1.60 -15.15 -11.14
N ILE A 138 1.84 -15.78 -9.99
CA ILE A 138 2.83 -16.85 -9.87
C ILE A 138 2.46 -18.05 -10.76
N GLY A 139 1.17 -18.33 -10.92
CA GLY A 139 0.66 -19.39 -11.79
C GLY A 139 0.19 -18.93 -13.18
N HIS A 140 -0.24 -17.67 -13.28
CA HIS A 140 -0.89 -17.13 -14.47
C HIS A 140 -0.38 -15.72 -14.76
N MET A 141 0.65 -15.58 -15.60
CA MET A 141 1.28 -14.27 -15.88
C MET A 141 0.37 -13.31 -16.67
N HIS A 142 -0.63 -13.80 -17.40
CA HIS A 142 -1.55 -13.01 -18.21
C HIS A 142 -2.94 -12.95 -17.58
N HIS A 143 -3.61 -11.79 -17.64
CA HIS A 143 -4.94 -11.55 -17.10
C HIS A 143 -6.07 -12.23 -17.91
N GLY A 144 -5.88 -13.52 -18.26
CA GLY A 144 -6.90 -14.34 -18.93
C GLY A 144 -7.94 -14.92 -17.96
N PRO A 145 -8.89 -15.74 -18.47
CA PRO A 145 -9.95 -16.32 -17.64
C PRO A 145 -9.44 -17.14 -16.46
N LEU A 146 -8.37 -17.92 -16.64
CA LEU A 146 -7.77 -18.73 -15.56
C LEU A 146 -7.15 -17.86 -14.46
N PHE A 147 -6.53 -16.73 -14.83
CA PHE A 147 -6.03 -15.76 -13.87
C PHE A 147 -7.17 -15.21 -12.98
N TRP A 148 -8.25 -14.74 -13.60
CA TRP A 148 -9.37 -14.16 -12.85
C TRP A 148 -10.08 -15.20 -11.99
N ALA A 149 -10.25 -16.43 -12.50
CA ALA A 149 -10.77 -17.54 -11.69
C ALA A 149 -9.89 -17.83 -10.47
N GLN A 150 -8.56 -17.73 -10.61
CA GLN A 150 -7.63 -17.88 -9.49
C GLN A 150 -7.75 -16.72 -8.51
N VAL A 151 -7.83 -15.46 -8.97
CA VAL A 151 -8.02 -14.29 -8.10
C VAL A 151 -9.32 -14.44 -7.30
N ASP A 152 -10.45 -14.76 -7.94
CA ASP A 152 -11.74 -14.91 -7.29
C ASP A 152 -11.78 -16.07 -6.27
N ARG A 153 -10.96 -17.10 -6.48
CA ARG A 153 -10.77 -18.17 -5.49
C ARG A 153 -9.97 -17.70 -4.27
N LEU A 154 -9.03 -16.77 -4.47
CA LEU A 154 -8.14 -16.26 -3.41
C LEU A 154 -8.77 -15.14 -2.58
N THR A 155 -9.72 -14.37 -3.14
CA THR A 155 -10.34 -13.23 -2.46
C THR A 155 -11.78 -12.99 -2.95
N PRO A 156 -12.72 -12.66 -2.06
CA PRO A 156 -14.06 -12.23 -2.44
C PRO A 156 -14.13 -10.72 -2.77
N HIS A 157 -13.01 -9.99 -2.66
CA HIS A 157 -12.98 -8.53 -2.64
C HIS A 157 -12.68 -7.86 -3.99
N THR A 158 -12.51 -8.63 -5.09
CA THR A 158 -12.06 -8.17 -6.40
C THR A 158 -12.79 -6.90 -6.87
N LYS A 159 -14.13 -6.93 -6.96
CA LYS A 159 -14.92 -5.79 -7.47
C LYS A 159 -14.82 -4.56 -6.58
N ALA A 160 -14.97 -4.74 -5.27
CA ALA A 160 -14.94 -3.65 -4.30
C ALA A 160 -13.55 -2.98 -4.24
N ALA A 161 -12.49 -3.78 -4.27
CA ALA A 161 -11.12 -3.29 -4.22
C ALA A 161 -10.74 -2.51 -5.49
N ILE A 162 -11.11 -3.00 -6.68
CA ILE A 162 -10.88 -2.29 -7.95
C ILE A 162 -11.62 -0.94 -7.94
N ALA A 163 -12.88 -0.92 -7.50
CA ALA A 163 -13.66 0.31 -7.42
C ALA A 163 -13.01 1.32 -6.45
N TRP A 164 -12.56 0.85 -5.30
CA TRP A 164 -11.88 1.68 -4.31
C TRP A 164 -10.56 2.24 -4.85
N LEU A 165 -9.71 1.41 -5.46
CA LEU A 165 -8.43 1.83 -6.02
C LEU A 165 -8.58 2.88 -7.12
N LYS A 166 -9.64 2.78 -7.94
CA LYS A 166 -9.96 3.79 -8.97
C LYS A 166 -10.39 5.13 -8.36
N ARG A 167 -11.14 5.11 -7.27
CA ARG A 167 -11.67 6.32 -6.61
C ARG A 167 -10.63 6.99 -5.71
N ASP A 168 -9.95 6.21 -4.85
CA ASP A 168 -9.15 6.73 -3.73
C ASP A 168 -7.64 6.49 -3.90
N GLY A 169 -7.23 5.60 -4.82
CA GLY A 169 -5.83 5.19 -4.96
C GLY A 169 -4.88 6.35 -5.27
N ALA A 170 -5.28 7.27 -6.15
CA ALA A 170 -4.47 8.43 -6.51
C ALA A 170 -4.11 9.29 -5.29
N ARG A 171 -5.02 9.43 -4.31
CA ARG A 171 -4.78 10.17 -3.07
C ARG A 171 -3.65 9.53 -2.25
N LEU A 172 -3.64 8.21 -2.11
CA LEU A 172 -2.58 7.52 -1.35
C LEU A 172 -1.21 7.64 -2.03
N GLN A 173 -1.18 7.69 -3.37
CA GLN A 173 0.08 7.87 -4.12
C GLN A 173 0.74 9.24 -3.86
N ARG A 174 0.01 10.20 -3.32
CA ARG A 174 0.47 11.57 -3.02
C ARG A 174 0.83 11.76 -1.54
N MET A 175 0.73 10.73 -0.71
CA MET A 175 1.06 10.81 0.72
C MET A 175 2.55 10.53 0.97
N GLY A 176 3.20 11.38 1.80
CA GLY A 176 4.57 11.21 2.31
C GLY A 176 5.65 12.01 1.61
#